data_e0b6c7666c923166b72b2b49969484b8
#
_entry.id   e0b6c7666c923166b72b2b49969484b8
#
_cell.length_a   1.000
_cell.length_b   1.000
_cell.length_c   1.000
_cell.angle_alpha   90.00
_cell.angle_beta   90.00
_cell.angle_gamma   90.00
#
_symmetry.space_group_name_H-M   'P 1'
#
loop_
_entity.id
_entity.type
_entity.pdbx_description
1 polymer ?
#
loop_
_entity_poly.entity_id
_entity_poly.type
_entity_poly.pdbx_seq_one_letter_code
_entity_poly.pdbx_strand_id
1 'polypeptide(L)'
;AAFVWNLPVLYVEAPDNLFSAIRLPSLAVLQNGNLTALIEGILVMALIASAETLLCATAVDKMHGGHRTNYDRELIAQGVGNSICGMVGALPMTGVIVRSAANVQAGARTRKSAMLHGLWLLVFVCLLSPVLRTIPVAGLAAVLVYTGYKLVDLKHIGELRKYGWSEVGIYLATMATIVATDLLTG
;
A
#
# COMPACT_ATOMS: atom_id res chain seq x y z
N ALA A 1 -28.36 -0.11 4.53
CA ALA A 1 -28.99 0.99 3.76
C ALA A 1 -29.10 0.65 2.28
N ALA A 2 -28.01 0.31 1.56
CA ALA A 2 -28.03 0.03 0.11
C ALA A 2 -29.00 -1.10 -0.29
N PHE A 3 -29.10 -2.15 0.52
CA PHE A 3 -30.02 -3.29 0.29
C PHE A 3 -31.49 -2.93 0.50
N VAL A 4 -31.78 -1.98 1.40
CA VAL A 4 -33.15 -1.54 1.73
C VAL A 4 -33.70 -0.55 0.69
N TRP A 5 -32.80 0.22 0.06
CA TRP A 5 -33.18 1.33 -0.83
C TRP A 5 -32.93 1.04 -2.31
N ASN A 6 -32.54 -0.20 -2.64
CA ASN A 6 -32.29 -0.67 -4.02
C ASN A 6 -31.41 0.30 -4.85
N LEU A 7 -30.40 0.89 -4.20
CA LEU A 7 -29.49 1.84 -4.84
C LEU A 7 -28.58 1.08 -5.82
N PRO A 8 -28.28 1.62 -7.00
CA PRO A 8 -27.31 1.05 -7.92
C PRO A 8 -25.89 1.21 -7.35
N VAL A 9 -25.45 0.25 -6.53
CA VAL A 9 -24.15 0.28 -5.85
C VAL A 9 -23.24 -0.75 -6.50
N LEU A 10 -22.01 -0.34 -6.82
CA LEU A 10 -20.98 -1.25 -7.26
C LEU A 10 -20.48 -2.08 -6.08
N TYR A 11 -20.39 -3.38 -6.27
CA TYR A 11 -19.84 -4.32 -5.31
C TYR A 11 -18.42 -4.73 -5.68
N VAL A 12 -17.67 -5.24 -4.72
CA VAL A 12 -16.30 -5.72 -4.96
C VAL A 12 -16.34 -6.95 -5.86
N GLU A 13 -15.64 -6.89 -6.98
CA GLU A 13 -15.41 -8.05 -7.83
C GLU A 13 -14.31 -8.92 -7.23
N ALA A 14 -14.69 -10.05 -6.67
CA ALA A 14 -13.74 -11.04 -6.19
C ALA A 14 -13.79 -12.27 -7.13
N PRO A 15 -12.63 -12.82 -7.50
CA PRO A 15 -12.56 -14.01 -8.33
C PRO A 15 -13.22 -15.21 -7.64
N ASP A 16 -13.88 -16.08 -8.40
CA ASP A 16 -14.50 -17.30 -7.88
C ASP A 16 -13.47 -18.28 -7.33
N ASN A 17 -12.29 -18.28 -7.93
CA ASN A 17 -11.16 -19.10 -7.55
C ASN A 17 -9.87 -18.26 -7.55
N LEU A 18 -9.13 -18.28 -6.44
CA LEU A 18 -7.83 -17.62 -6.35
C LEU A 18 -6.83 -18.17 -7.39
N PHE A 19 -6.91 -19.45 -7.70
CA PHE A 19 -6.05 -20.07 -8.72
C PHE A 19 -6.31 -19.55 -10.13
N SER A 20 -7.53 -19.13 -10.44
CA SER A 20 -7.87 -18.51 -11.72
C SER A 20 -7.34 -17.07 -11.86
N ALA A 21 -7.02 -16.44 -10.75
CA ALA A 21 -6.42 -15.10 -10.72
C ALA A 21 -4.90 -15.12 -10.96
N ILE A 22 -4.25 -16.27 -10.83
CA ILE A 22 -2.82 -16.41 -11.09
C ILE A 22 -2.56 -16.26 -12.58
N ARG A 23 -1.82 -15.24 -12.96
CA ARG A 23 -1.40 -14.97 -14.35
C ARG A 23 0.11 -15.09 -14.43
N LEU A 24 0.58 -16.22 -14.94
CA LEU A 24 2.02 -16.39 -15.15
C LEU A 24 2.53 -15.39 -16.20
N PRO A 25 3.71 -14.79 -15.99
CA PRO A 25 4.30 -13.86 -16.94
C PRO A 25 4.50 -14.52 -18.30
N SER A 26 4.04 -13.86 -19.35
CA SER A 26 4.19 -14.33 -20.73
C SER A 26 5.43 -13.72 -21.36
N LEU A 27 6.26 -14.53 -21.96
CA LEU A 27 7.42 -14.08 -22.75
C LEU A 27 7.03 -13.21 -23.97
N ALA A 28 5.77 -13.28 -24.40
CA ALA A 28 5.24 -12.45 -25.48
C ALA A 28 5.33 -10.95 -25.16
N VAL A 29 5.28 -10.57 -23.89
CA VAL A 29 5.46 -9.17 -23.45
C VAL A 29 6.88 -8.68 -23.76
N LEU A 30 7.89 -9.54 -23.63
CA LEU A 30 9.28 -9.21 -23.95
C LEU A 30 9.53 -9.12 -25.45
N GLN A 31 8.81 -9.92 -26.25
CA GLN A 31 8.98 -9.97 -27.70
C GLN A 31 8.24 -8.83 -28.42
N ASN A 32 7.07 -8.45 -27.95
CA ASN A 32 6.18 -7.48 -28.61
C ASN A 32 6.16 -6.11 -27.90
N GLY A 33 6.76 -5.98 -26.71
CA GLY A 33 6.77 -4.77 -25.92
C GLY A 33 7.95 -3.84 -26.24
N ASN A 34 7.78 -2.58 -25.95
CA ASN A 34 8.89 -1.63 -25.97
C ASN A 34 9.81 -1.91 -24.75
N LEU A 35 10.96 -2.53 -25.01
CA LEU A 35 11.91 -2.91 -23.97
C LEU A 35 12.40 -1.70 -23.15
N THR A 36 12.55 -0.54 -23.78
CA THR A 36 12.97 0.68 -23.10
C THR A 36 11.91 1.12 -22.07
N ALA A 37 10.64 1.18 -22.46
CA ALA A 37 9.54 1.53 -21.56
C ALA A 37 9.38 0.48 -20.43
N LEU A 38 9.64 -0.79 -20.72
CA LEU A 38 9.60 -1.84 -19.72
C LEU A 38 10.72 -1.66 -18.68
N ILE A 39 11.95 -1.41 -19.10
CA ILE A 39 13.09 -1.17 -18.20
C ILE A 39 12.85 0.09 -17.36
N GLU A 40 12.38 1.17 -17.97
CA GLU A 40 12.03 2.41 -17.27
C GLU A 40 10.97 2.14 -16.20
N GLY A 41 9.89 1.46 -16.54
CA GLY A 41 8.84 1.10 -15.59
C GLY A 41 9.33 0.23 -14.44
N ILE A 42 10.21 -0.74 -14.72
CA ILE A 42 10.84 -1.59 -13.68
C ILE A 42 11.69 -0.75 -12.72
N LEU A 43 12.53 0.14 -13.24
CA LEU A 43 13.42 0.98 -12.42
C LEU A 43 12.62 1.94 -11.55
N VAL A 44 11.64 2.63 -12.13
CA VAL A 44 10.76 3.56 -11.42
C VAL A 44 10.00 2.83 -10.32
N MET A 45 9.37 1.69 -10.63
CA MET A 45 8.61 0.91 -9.67
C MET A 45 9.51 0.37 -8.53
N ALA A 46 10.71 -0.13 -8.86
CA ALA A 46 11.66 -0.61 -7.86
C ALA A 46 12.12 0.51 -6.92
N LEU A 47 12.38 1.69 -7.46
CA LEU A 47 12.82 2.84 -6.69
C LEU A 47 11.72 3.33 -5.74
N ILE A 48 10.49 3.46 -6.23
CA ILE A 48 9.35 3.89 -5.41
C ILE A 48 9.06 2.88 -4.31
N ALA A 49 8.94 1.59 -4.65
CA ALA A 49 8.67 0.55 -3.68
C ALA A 49 9.75 0.48 -2.60
N SER A 50 11.02 0.66 -2.97
CA SER A 50 12.15 0.70 -2.04
C SER A 50 12.09 1.92 -1.12
N ALA A 51 11.84 3.11 -1.66
CA ALA A 51 11.73 4.34 -0.89
C ALA A 51 10.56 4.25 0.11
N GLU A 52 9.39 3.79 -0.34
CA GLU A 52 8.20 3.66 0.50
C GLU A 52 8.41 2.66 1.65
N THR A 53 9.06 1.52 1.37
CA THR A 53 9.39 0.54 2.41
C THR A 53 10.36 1.09 3.44
N LEU A 54 11.39 1.82 3.01
CA LEU A 54 12.34 2.45 3.92
C LEU A 54 11.68 3.54 4.77
N LEU A 55 10.80 4.35 4.18
CA LEU A 55 10.00 5.33 4.91
C LEU A 55 9.09 4.66 5.94
N CYS A 56 8.43 3.57 5.57
CA CYS A 56 7.61 2.79 6.49
C CYS A 56 8.46 2.22 7.64
N ALA A 57 9.60 1.61 7.34
CA ALA A 57 10.50 1.04 8.34
C ALA A 57 11.01 2.09 9.31
N THR A 58 11.45 3.25 8.81
CA THR A 58 11.91 4.37 9.66
C THR A 58 10.80 4.95 10.53
N ALA A 59 9.58 5.04 10.00
CA ALA A 59 8.42 5.50 10.77
C ALA A 59 8.08 4.51 11.90
N VAL A 60 8.08 3.22 11.60
CA VAL A 60 7.81 2.16 12.60
C VAL A 60 8.89 2.11 13.67
N ASP A 61 10.18 2.24 13.30
CA ASP A 61 11.31 2.28 14.25
C ASP A 61 11.19 3.43 15.26
N LYS A 62 10.53 4.53 14.88
CA LYS A 62 10.25 5.65 15.81
C LYS A 62 9.08 5.38 16.75
N MET A 63 8.19 4.45 16.42
CA MET A 63 6.99 4.16 17.20
C MET A 63 7.21 3.17 18.33
N HIS A 64 8.28 2.36 18.25
CA HIS A 64 8.60 1.35 19.27
C HIS A 64 10.02 1.48 19.77
N GLY A 65 10.26 1.16 21.05
CA GLY A 65 11.59 1.16 21.67
C GLY A 65 12.36 -0.15 21.50
N GLY A 66 12.01 -0.98 20.51
CA GLY A 66 12.66 -2.27 20.25
C GLY A 66 13.95 -2.16 19.42
N HIS A 67 14.38 -3.30 18.88
CA HIS A 67 15.52 -3.34 17.97
C HIS A 67 15.21 -2.56 16.69
N ARG A 68 16.18 -1.74 16.26
CA ARG A 68 16.07 -1.01 14.99
C ARG A 68 16.08 -1.97 13.81
N THR A 69 15.38 -1.59 12.78
CA THR A 69 15.29 -2.33 11.51
C THR A 69 16.65 -2.34 10.82
N ASN A 70 17.04 -3.51 10.30
CA ASN A 70 18.16 -3.59 9.36
C ASN A 70 17.59 -3.32 7.95
N TYR A 71 17.82 -2.12 7.45
CA TYR A 71 17.24 -1.64 6.20
C TYR A 71 17.66 -2.46 4.98
N ASP A 72 18.92 -2.95 4.95
CA ASP A 72 19.40 -3.78 3.83
C ASP A 72 18.63 -5.11 3.78
N ARG A 73 18.42 -5.74 4.93
CA ARG A 73 17.64 -6.98 5.01
C ARG A 73 16.17 -6.76 4.66
N GLU A 74 15.62 -5.61 5.00
CA GLU A 74 14.25 -5.25 4.67
C GLU A 74 14.09 -5.08 3.15
N LEU A 75 15.02 -4.37 2.49
CA LEU A 75 15.02 -4.22 1.04
C LEU A 75 15.20 -5.57 0.31
N ILE A 76 16.09 -6.42 0.79
CA ILE A 76 16.27 -7.76 0.23
C ILE A 76 14.99 -8.57 0.37
N ALA A 77 14.38 -8.57 1.55
CA ALA A 77 13.14 -9.31 1.80
C ALA A 77 11.99 -8.82 0.91
N GLN A 78 11.88 -7.50 0.72
CA GLN A 78 10.91 -6.89 -0.19
C GLN A 78 11.19 -7.26 -1.64
N GLY A 79 12.44 -7.21 -2.08
CA GLY A 79 12.84 -7.60 -3.43
C GLY A 79 12.47 -9.06 -3.73
N VAL A 80 12.75 -9.97 -2.79
CA VAL A 80 12.35 -11.38 -2.90
C VAL A 80 10.83 -11.51 -2.94
N GLY A 81 10.11 -10.82 -2.04
CA GLY A 81 8.64 -10.83 -2.00
C GLY A 81 8.04 -10.33 -3.32
N ASN A 82 8.52 -9.21 -3.84
CA ASN A 82 8.05 -8.65 -5.11
C ASN A 82 8.39 -9.53 -6.32
N SER A 83 9.53 -10.23 -6.29
CA SER A 83 9.86 -11.21 -7.31
C SER A 83 8.87 -12.38 -7.33
N ILE A 84 8.50 -12.90 -6.16
CA ILE A 84 7.47 -13.94 -6.03
C ILE A 84 6.11 -13.41 -6.51
N CYS A 85 5.72 -12.19 -6.13
CA CYS A 85 4.49 -11.55 -6.61
C CYS A 85 4.48 -11.46 -8.15
N GLY A 86 5.58 -11.02 -8.75
CA GLY A 86 5.71 -10.95 -10.21
C GLY A 86 5.60 -12.31 -10.88
N MET A 87 6.16 -13.37 -10.28
CA MET A 87 6.08 -14.75 -10.83
C MET A 87 4.65 -15.30 -10.84
N VAL A 88 3.80 -14.88 -9.91
CA VAL A 88 2.38 -15.28 -9.86
C VAL A 88 1.46 -14.26 -10.54
N GLY A 89 2.01 -13.19 -11.12
CA GLY A 89 1.26 -12.15 -11.80
C GLY A 89 0.50 -11.22 -10.84
N ALA A 90 0.94 -11.15 -9.59
CA ALA A 90 0.41 -10.22 -8.60
C ALA A 90 1.09 -8.85 -8.71
N LEU A 91 0.40 -7.83 -8.21
CA LEU A 91 0.97 -6.48 -8.13
C LEU A 91 2.14 -6.43 -7.14
N PRO A 92 3.11 -5.53 -7.36
CA PRO A 92 4.17 -5.29 -6.40
C PRO A 92 3.61 -4.81 -5.07
N MET A 93 4.24 -5.25 -3.99
CA MET A 93 3.85 -4.89 -2.63
C MET A 93 4.90 -3.98 -1.99
N THR A 94 4.47 -3.16 -1.05
CA THR A 94 5.32 -2.28 -0.24
C THR A 94 4.81 -2.20 1.19
N GLY A 95 5.61 -1.65 2.09
CA GLY A 95 5.25 -1.41 3.47
C GLY A 95 4.16 -0.34 3.60
N VAL A 96 3.19 -0.55 4.50
CA VAL A 96 2.12 0.42 4.75
C VAL A 96 2.22 0.95 6.18
N ILE A 97 2.55 2.24 6.32
CA ILE A 97 2.76 2.90 7.62
C ILE A 97 1.52 2.78 8.52
N VAL A 98 0.33 3.04 7.99
CA VAL A 98 -0.92 3.03 8.77
C VAL A 98 -1.21 1.66 9.39
N ARG A 99 -1.03 0.61 8.59
CA ARG A 99 -1.24 -0.77 9.05
C ARG A 99 -0.19 -1.17 10.08
N SER A 100 1.06 -0.81 9.85
CA SER A 100 2.17 -1.06 10.78
C SER A 100 2.00 -0.31 12.08
N ALA A 101 1.60 0.97 12.03
CA ALA A 101 1.31 1.78 13.20
C ALA A 101 0.16 1.21 14.05
N ALA A 102 -0.93 0.80 13.41
CA ALA A 102 -2.05 0.14 14.09
C ALA A 102 -1.60 -1.16 14.79
N ASN A 103 -0.74 -1.94 14.14
CA ASN A 103 -0.20 -3.17 14.71
C ASN A 103 0.70 -2.90 15.93
N VAL A 104 1.55 -1.89 15.86
CA VAL A 104 2.40 -1.47 17.00
C VAL A 104 1.54 -0.93 18.15
N GLN A 105 0.55 -0.09 17.85
CA GLN A 105 -0.38 0.44 18.86
C GLN A 105 -1.21 -0.66 19.54
N ALA A 106 -1.54 -1.73 18.81
CA ALA A 106 -2.18 -2.92 19.36
C ALA A 106 -1.25 -3.77 20.23
N GLY A 107 0.01 -3.39 20.41
CA GLY A 107 0.98 -4.08 21.27
C GLY A 107 1.80 -5.16 20.57
N ALA A 108 1.83 -5.21 19.26
CA ALA A 108 2.66 -6.14 18.52
C ALA A 108 4.16 -5.89 18.79
N ARG A 109 4.86 -6.94 19.23
CA ARG A 109 6.30 -6.88 19.54
C ARG A 109 7.16 -7.70 18.58
N THR A 110 6.55 -8.48 17.71
CA THR A 110 7.26 -9.43 16.85
C THR A 110 6.65 -9.46 15.45
N ARG A 111 7.46 -9.88 14.47
CA ARG A 111 7.03 -10.11 13.08
C ARG A 111 5.93 -11.15 12.93
N LYS A 112 5.73 -12.01 13.94
CA LYS A 112 4.66 -13.02 13.94
C LYS A 112 3.27 -12.39 13.77
N SER A 113 3.05 -11.19 14.29
CA SER A 113 1.80 -10.46 14.12
C SER A 113 1.51 -10.15 12.64
N ALA A 114 2.50 -9.66 11.89
CA ALA A 114 2.36 -9.39 10.47
C ALA A 114 2.18 -10.67 9.64
N MET A 115 2.91 -11.74 9.98
CA MET A 115 2.76 -13.05 9.33
C MET A 115 1.37 -13.64 9.56
N LEU A 116 0.87 -13.58 10.81
CA LEU A 116 -0.46 -14.04 11.16
C LEU A 116 -1.56 -13.22 10.47
N HIS A 117 -1.35 -11.91 10.35
CA HIS A 117 -2.26 -11.05 9.59
C HIS A 117 -2.33 -11.47 8.12
N GLY A 118 -1.20 -11.74 7.47
CA GLY A 118 -1.17 -12.25 6.09
C GLY A 118 -1.87 -13.59 5.94
N LEU A 119 -1.66 -14.50 6.89
CA LEU A 119 -2.34 -15.80 6.92
C LEU A 119 -3.86 -15.62 7.07
N TRP A 120 -4.31 -14.77 7.99
CA TRP A 120 -5.73 -14.47 8.18
C TRP A 120 -6.36 -13.84 6.93
N LEU A 121 -5.66 -12.94 6.24
CA LEU A 121 -6.14 -12.39 4.98
C LEU A 121 -6.30 -13.48 3.91
N LEU A 122 -5.33 -14.39 3.81
CA LEU A 122 -5.40 -15.50 2.87
C LEU A 122 -6.61 -16.40 3.18
N VAL A 123 -6.75 -16.82 4.45
CA VAL A 123 -7.89 -17.63 4.90
C VAL A 123 -9.21 -16.91 4.64
N PHE A 124 -9.28 -15.63 4.95
CA PHE A 124 -10.48 -14.82 4.74
C PHE A 124 -10.86 -14.75 3.25
N VAL A 125 -9.91 -14.49 2.37
CA VAL A 125 -10.16 -14.42 0.92
C VAL A 125 -10.53 -15.79 0.36
N CYS A 126 -9.90 -16.89 0.86
CA CYS A 126 -10.22 -18.23 0.40
C CYS A 126 -11.62 -18.71 0.82
N LEU A 127 -12.02 -18.45 2.07
CA LEU A 127 -13.24 -19.00 2.64
C LEU A 127 -14.44 -18.04 2.55
N LEU A 128 -14.18 -16.73 2.61
CA LEU A 128 -15.22 -15.70 2.65
C LEU A 128 -15.30 -14.87 1.37
N SER A 129 -14.79 -15.38 0.24
CA SER A 129 -14.94 -14.74 -1.07
C SER A 129 -16.41 -14.34 -1.40
N PRO A 130 -17.43 -15.17 -1.10
CA PRO A 130 -18.83 -14.75 -1.30
C PRO A 130 -19.24 -13.55 -0.44
N VAL A 131 -18.70 -13.44 0.78
CA VAL A 131 -18.98 -12.30 1.67
C VAL A 131 -18.31 -11.03 1.15
N LEU A 132 -17.09 -11.13 0.60
CA LEU A 132 -16.40 -9.99 -0.01
C LEU A 132 -17.21 -9.35 -1.14
N ARG A 133 -17.91 -10.14 -1.92
CA ARG A 133 -18.79 -9.68 -3.02
C ARG A 133 -20.03 -8.92 -2.53
N THR A 134 -20.37 -9.02 -1.26
CA THR A 134 -21.48 -8.25 -0.67
C THR A 134 -21.02 -6.87 -0.17
N ILE A 135 -19.72 -6.60 -0.17
CA ILE A 135 -19.17 -5.34 0.30
C ILE A 135 -19.32 -4.27 -0.80
N PRO A 136 -20.04 -3.19 -0.55
CA PRO A 136 -20.15 -2.09 -1.51
C PRO A 136 -18.84 -1.33 -1.62
N VAL A 137 -18.38 -1.04 -2.83
CA VAL A 137 -17.17 -0.25 -3.12
C VAL A 137 -17.24 1.12 -2.43
N ALA A 138 -18.42 1.71 -2.35
CA ALA A 138 -18.62 2.97 -1.61
C ALA A 138 -18.24 2.87 -0.13
N GLY A 139 -18.43 1.71 0.51
CA GLY A 139 -18.00 1.48 1.89
C GLY A 139 -16.48 1.49 2.04
N LEU A 140 -15.78 0.84 1.09
CA LEU A 140 -14.31 0.86 1.06
C LEU A 140 -13.77 2.27 0.78
N ALA A 141 -14.38 2.99 -0.15
CA ALA A 141 -14.04 4.38 -0.44
C ALA A 141 -14.22 5.28 0.80
N ALA A 142 -15.31 5.11 1.54
CA ALA A 142 -15.55 5.85 2.77
C ALA A 142 -14.47 5.59 3.84
N VAL A 143 -14.03 4.33 3.99
CA VAL A 143 -12.94 3.96 4.90
C VAL A 143 -11.62 4.59 4.45
N LEU A 144 -11.32 4.59 3.15
CA LEU A 144 -10.13 5.23 2.60
C LEU A 144 -10.12 6.74 2.84
N VAL A 145 -11.24 7.42 2.58
CA VAL A 145 -11.39 8.86 2.84
C VAL A 145 -11.23 9.16 4.33
N TYR A 146 -11.87 8.38 5.19
CA TYR A 146 -11.74 8.54 6.65
C TYR A 146 -10.29 8.33 7.12
N THR A 147 -9.63 7.32 6.58
CA THR A 147 -8.21 7.04 6.90
C THR A 147 -7.31 8.16 6.41
N GLY A 148 -7.53 8.66 5.18
CA GLY A 148 -6.83 9.81 4.64
C GLY A 148 -7.01 11.05 5.52
N TYR A 149 -8.25 11.36 5.92
CA TYR A 149 -8.53 12.46 6.84
C TYR A 149 -7.78 12.32 8.18
N LYS A 150 -7.73 11.10 8.74
CA LYS A 150 -7.02 10.83 10.00
C LYS A 150 -5.49 10.95 9.87
N LEU A 151 -4.95 10.77 8.67
CA LEU A 151 -3.53 10.91 8.39
C LEU A 151 -3.08 12.37 8.23
N VAL A 152 -3.99 13.30 7.97
CA VAL A 152 -3.68 14.73 7.91
C VAL A 152 -3.35 15.22 9.31
N ASP A 153 -2.07 15.34 9.61
CA ASP A 153 -1.60 15.86 10.89
C ASP A 153 -1.33 17.37 10.80
N LEU A 154 -2.33 18.14 11.20
CA LEU A 154 -2.24 19.61 11.24
C LEU A 154 -1.16 20.12 12.20
N LYS A 155 -0.67 19.28 13.13
CA LYS A 155 0.42 19.67 14.05
C LYS A 155 1.74 19.81 13.29
N HIS A 156 1.98 18.99 12.28
CA HIS A 156 3.16 19.10 11.42
C HIS A 156 3.21 20.44 10.68
N ILE A 157 2.06 20.99 10.27
CA ILE A 157 1.99 22.33 9.66
C ILE A 157 2.43 23.39 10.66
N GLY A 158 2.03 23.24 11.95
CA GLY A 158 2.45 24.13 13.03
C GLY A 158 3.94 24.05 13.34
N GLU A 159 4.55 22.87 13.17
CA GLU A 159 6.01 22.68 13.33
C GLU A 159 6.78 23.26 12.15
N LEU A 160 6.34 23.02 10.93
CA LEU A 160 6.93 23.60 9.71
C LEU A 160 6.91 25.13 9.74
N ARG A 161 5.85 25.74 10.28
CA ARG A 161 5.74 27.18 10.43
C ARG A 161 6.87 27.78 11.30
N LYS A 162 7.48 27.01 12.22
CA LYS A 162 8.62 27.47 13.02
C LYS A 162 9.89 27.67 12.19
N TYR A 163 9.98 26.97 11.05
CA TYR A 163 11.11 27.08 10.12
C TYR A 163 10.88 28.15 9.05
N GLY A 164 9.66 28.62 8.88
CA GLY A 164 9.30 29.71 7.95
C GLY A 164 8.05 29.38 7.11
N TRP A 165 7.45 30.44 6.55
CA TRP A 165 6.29 30.30 5.67
C TRP A 165 6.63 29.63 4.32
N SER A 166 7.91 29.71 3.91
CA SER A 166 8.41 29.08 2.69
C SER A 166 8.26 27.55 2.76
N GLU A 167 8.59 26.94 3.92
CA GLU A 167 8.49 25.50 4.15
C GLU A 167 7.02 25.02 4.10
N VAL A 168 6.13 25.79 4.69
CA VAL A 168 4.69 25.52 4.61
C VAL A 168 4.19 25.61 3.17
N GLY A 169 4.67 26.60 2.42
CA GLY A 169 4.33 26.78 1.01
C GLY A 169 4.79 25.60 0.15
N ILE A 170 6.02 25.14 0.33
CA ILE A 170 6.58 23.98 -0.38
C ILE A 170 5.77 22.72 -0.03
N TYR A 171 5.50 22.49 1.24
CA TYR A 171 4.71 21.34 1.70
C TYR A 171 3.31 21.32 1.07
N LEU A 172 2.60 22.44 1.09
CA LEU A 172 1.26 22.54 0.51
C LEU A 172 1.29 22.40 -1.02
N ALA A 173 2.28 22.99 -1.69
CA ALA A 173 2.44 22.86 -3.12
C ALA A 173 2.70 21.41 -3.53
N THR A 174 3.63 20.74 -2.87
CA THR A 174 3.93 19.31 -3.12
C THR A 174 2.68 18.45 -2.90
N MET A 175 1.97 18.68 -1.79
CA MET A 175 0.76 17.92 -1.48
C MET A 175 -0.35 18.16 -2.53
N ALA A 176 -0.53 19.40 -2.96
CA ALA A 176 -1.49 19.75 -4.01
C ALA A 176 -1.12 19.12 -5.35
N THR A 177 0.17 19.12 -5.70
CA THR A 177 0.65 18.53 -6.96
C THR A 177 0.47 17.01 -6.95
N ILE A 178 0.80 16.31 -5.85
CA ILE A 178 0.58 14.86 -5.72
C ILE A 178 -0.91 14.52 -5.86
N VAL A 179 -1.80 15.32 -5.27
CA VAL A 179 -3.26 15.09 -5.37
C VAL A 179 -3.79 15.39 -6.77
N ALA A 180 -3.24 16.39 -7.44
CA ALA A 180 -3.70 16.82 -8.77
C ALA A 180 -3.17 15.96 -9.92
N THR A 181 -2.00 15.35 -9.74
CA THR A 181 -1.33 14.52 -10.74
C THR A 181 -1.27 13.07 -10.29
N ASP A 182 -0.16 12.68 -9.72
CA ASP A 182 0.08 11.41 -9.03
C ASP A 182 1.36 11.51 -8.19
N LEU A 183 1.64 10.45 -7.43
CA LEU A 183 2.81 10.39 -6.55
C LEU A 183 4.16 10.48 -7.30
N LEU A 184 4.19 10.18 -8.60
CA LEU A 184 5.40 10.15 -9.41
C LEU A 184 5.76 11.51 -10.00
N THR A 185 4.76 12.30 -10.30
CA THR A 185 4.92 13.61 -10.97
C THR A 185 4.86 14.79 -10.00
N GLY A 186 4.33 14.58 -8.79
CA GLY A 186 4.28 15.56 -7.68
C GLY A 186 5.53 15.59 -6.85
#